data_ae79b23634dc81bf1615834bf2d3af14
#
_entry.id   ae79b23634dc81bf1615834bf2d3af14
#
_cell.length_a   1.000
_cell.length_b   1.000
_cell.length_c   1.000
_cell.angle_alpha   90.00
_cell.angle_beta   90.00
_cell.angle_gamma   90.00
#
_symmetry.space_group_name_H-M   'P 1'
#
loop_
_entity.id
_entity.type
_entity.pdbx_description
1 polymer ?
#
loop_
_entity_poly.entity_id
_entity_poly.type
_entity_poly.pdbx_seq_one_letter_code
_entity_poly.pdbx_strand_id
1 'polypeptide(L)'
;GGSAVHIGKCVPMIALCLLLCGCGGQTEETPDIRAAYQTMSGCEMTAEVTCEQSGLEWSATLHGTYVPGGESTVEVLEPLELAGVRAVIREDGWTLEYGDLCLDAGTLTEEAVSPATALARIVYALREGWLLEQNDESREGVPCTRLALDQTGASDTDIVTTVWLRQADGTPFLGE
;
A
#
# COMPACT_ATOMS: atom_id res chain seq x y z
N GLY A 1 11.56 -0.01 -16.88
CA GLY A 1 11.79 0.24 -15.46
C GLY A 1 10.67 -0.34 -14.62
N GLY A 2 11.00 -0.86 -13.49
CA GLY A 2 10.06 -1.40 -12.52
C GLY A 2 10.22 -0.72 -11.16
N SER A 3 9.13 -0.66 -10.43
CA SER A 3 9.14 -0.24 -9.03
C SER A 3 8.78 -1.43 -8.17
N ALA A 4 9.55 -1.71 -7.15
CA ALA A 4 9.27 -2.74 -6.16
C ALA A 4 9.19 -2.12 -4.77
N VAL A 5 8.19 -2.52 -4.01
CA VAL A 5 7.96 -2.07 -2.64
C VAL A 5 8.02 -3.26 -1.71
N HIS A 6 9.11 -3.37 -0.93
CA HIS A 6 9.27 -4.40 0.08
C HIS A 6 8.74 -3.90 1.42
N ILE A 7 7.66 -4.49 1.91
CA ILE A 7 7.00 -4.07 3.13
C ILE A 7 7.50 -4.93 4.29
N GLY A 8 8.32 -4.34 5.15
CA GLY A 8 8.89 -5.02 6.30
C GLY A 8 7.90 -5.19 7.45
N LYS A 9 7.04 -4.20 7.66
CA LYS A 9 6.06 -4.20 8.73
C LYS A 9 4.77 -3.54 8.29
N CYS A 10 3.64 -4.18 8.58
CA CYS A 10 2.31 -3.61 8.41
C CYS A 10 1.48 -3.90 9.66
N VAL A 11 0.92 -2.85 10.24
CA VAL A 11 0.04 -2.93 11.41
C VAL A 11 -1.32 -2.38 11.01
N PRO A 12 -2.32 -3.24 10.77
CA PRO A 12 -3.66 -2.78 10.49
C PRO A 12 -4.31 -2.21 11.76
N MET A 13 -4.98 -1.08 11.63
CA MET A 13 -5.81 -0.50 12.67
C MET A 13 -7.21 -1.05 12.50
N ILE A 14 -7.64 -1.85 13.48
CA ILE A 14 -9.00 -2.38 13.53
C ILE A 14 -9.79 -1.51 14.48
N ALA A 15 -10.84 -0.87 14.00
CA ALA A 15 -11.83 -0.28 14.88
C ALA A 15 -12.46 -1.42 15.70
N LEU A 16 -12.26 -1.38 17.00
CA LEU A 16 -12.79 -2.38 17.93
C LEU A 16 -14.32 -2.25 17.99
N CYS A 17 -15.01 -2.74 16.97
CA CYS A 17 -16.42 -3.01 17.05
C CYS A 17 -16.60 -4.32 17.82
N LEU A 18 -16.86 -4.21 19.11
CA LEU A 18 -17.41 -5.30 19.90
C LEU A 18 -18.80 -5.64 19.34
N LEU A 19 -18.84 -6.38 18.26
CA LEU A 19 -20.04 -7.08 17.85
C LEU A 19 -20.01 -8.46 18.51
N LEU A 20 -20.72 -8.54 19.61
CA LEU A 20 -21.28 -9.77 20.12
C LEU A 20 -22.17 -10.35 19.02
N CYS A 21 -21.64 -11.16 18.14
CA CYS A 21 -22.42 -12.01 17.28
C CYS A 21 -22.23 -13.45 17.71
N GLY A 22 -23.30 -13.97 18.31
CA GLY A 22 -23.45 -15.36 18.62
C GLY A 22 -23.52 -16.24 17.39
N CYS A 23 -23.11 -17.47 17.62
CA CYS A 23 -23.36 -18.74 16.94
C CYS A 23 -24.14 -18.74 15.62
N GLY A 24 -23.57 -19.42 14.64
CA GLY A 24 -24.36 -20.16 13.67
C GLY A 24 -23.68 -20.35 12.31
N GLY A 25 -23.20 -21.57 12.03
CA GLY A 25 -23.00 -22.06 10.68
C GLY A 25 -21.56 -22.03 10.17
N GLN A 26 -20.88 -23.15 10.31
CA GLN A 26 -19.66 -23.47 9.59
C GLN A 26 -20.00 -23.67 8.12
N THR A 27 -19.80 -22.66 7.32
CA THR A 27 -19.38 -22.83 5.93
C THR A 27 -17.89 -22.51 5.90
N GLU A 28 -17.08 -23.47 5.48
CA GLU A 28 -15.68 -23.25 5.17
C GLU A 28 -15.61 -22.34 3.92
N GLU A 29 -15.98 -21.09 4.08
CA GLU A 29 -15.62 -20.07 3.12
C GLU A 29 -14.13 -19.80 3.32
N THR A 30 -13.35 -20.02 2.27
CA THR A 30 -11.97 -19.55 2.23
C THR A 30 -11.98 -18.08 2.65
N PRO A 31 -11.33 -17.71 3.77
CA PRO A 31 -11.42 -16.35 4.27
C PRO A 31 -10.94 -15.42 3.15
N ASP A 32 -11.77 -14.44 2.79
CA ASP A 32 -11.38 -13.42 1.83
C ASP A 32 -10.20 -12.65 2.42
N ILE A 33 -9.01 -12.93 1.90
CA ILE A 33 -7.75 -12.31 2.38
C ILE A 33 -7.79 -10.79 2.28
N ARG A 34 -8.66 -10.23 1.45
CA ARG A 34 -8.85 -8.79 1.29
C ARG A 34 -9.86 -8.19 2.26
N ALA A 35 -10.71 -8.99 2.91
CA ALA A 35 -11.76 -8.48 3.78
C ALA A 35 -11.19 -7.60 4.91
N ALA A 36 -10.04 -7.97 5.47
CA ALA A 36 -9.35 -7.18 6.48
C ALA A 36 -8.96 -5.77 5.98
N TYR A 37 -8.51 -5.66 4.72
CA TYR A 37 -8.15 -4.36 4.12
C TYR A 37 -9.37 -3.51 3.78
N GLN A 38 -10.46 -4.13 3.37
CA GLN A 38 -11.70 -3.44 3.03
C GLN A 38 -12.41 -2.86 4.26
N THR A 39 -12.22 -3.47 5.42
CA THR A 39 -12.90 -3.11 6.68
C THR A 39 -12.01 -2.38 7.69
N MET A 40 -10.70 -2.33 7.50
CA MET A 40 -9.79 -1.65 8.42
C MET A 40 -10.03 -0.15 8.45
N SER A 41 -9.80 0.49 9.60
CA SER A 41 -9.86 1.95 9.75
C SER A 41 -8.60 2.67 9.27
N GLY A 42 -7.51 1.93 9.08
CA GLY A 42 -6.23 2.41 8.60
C GLY A 42 -5.14 1.38 8.82
N CYS A 43 -3.92 1.72 8.42
CA CYS A 43 -2.75 0.91 8.73
C CYS A 43 -1.48 1.76 8.79
N GLU A 44 -0.50 1.25 9.51
CA GLU A 44 0.88 1.74 9.49
C GLU A 44 1.77 0.73 8.79
N MET A 45 2.66 1.21 7.94
CA MET A 45 3.61 0.37 7.22
C MET A 45 5.00 0.98 7.24
N THR A 46 6.01 0.12 7.35
CA THR A 46 7.40 0.46 7.07
C THR A 46 7.85 -0.36 5.87
N ALA A 47 8.35 0.30 4.86
CA ALA A 47 8.70 -0.35 3.60
C ALA A 47 9.97 0.23 2.99
N GLU A 48 10.68 -0.61 2.25
CA GLU A 48 11.75 -0.22 1.35
C GLU A 48 11.20 -0.16 -0.08
N VAL A 49 11.29 1.00 -0.69
CA VAL A 49 10.89 1.22 -2.08
C VAL A 49 12.12 1.31 -2.94
N THR A 50 12.20 0.46 -3.94
CA THR A 50 13.24 0.47 -4.96
C THR A 50 12.61 0.83 -6.30
N CYS A 51 13.20 1.78 -7.00
CA CYS A 51 12.75 2.20 -8.31
C CYS A 51 13.92 2.24 -9.29
N GLU A 52 13.74 1.63 -10.44
CA GLU A 52 14.65 1.72 -11.57
C GLU A 52 13.95 2.47 -12.70
N GLN A 53 14.44 3.66 -13.00
CA GLN A 53 13.93 4.49 -14.09
C GLN A 53 15.08 5.06 -14.91
N SER A 54 15.06 4.84 -16.23
CA SER A 54 16.05 5.40 -17.16
C SER A 54 17.50 5.05 -16.81
N GLY A 55 17.76 3.85 -16.26
CA GLY A 55 19.09 3.40 -15.84
C GLY A 55 19.57 3.97 -14.51
N LEU A 56 18.72 4.72 -13.81
CA LEU A 56 18.97 5.17 -12.44
C LEU A 56 18.18 4.28 -11.47
N GLU A 57 18.92 3.63 -10.60
CA GLU A 57 18.35 2.88 -9.48
C GLU A 57 18.46 3.72 -8.21
N TRP A 58 17.35 3.82 -7.49
CA TRP A 58 17.34 4.46 -6.17
C TRP A 58 16.45 3.68 -5.23
N SER A 59 16.74 3.78 -3.95
CA SER A 59 15.94 3.17 -2.89
C SER A 59 15.71 4.15 -1.74
N ALA A 60 14.58 3.98 -1.06
CA ALA A 60 14.24 4.75 0.12
C ALA A 60 13.51 3.85 1.12
N THR A 61 13.74 4.09 2.41
CA THR A 61 12.96 3.48 3.48
C THR A 61 11.90 4.49 3.92
N LEU A 62 10.66 4.09 3.89
CA LEU A 62 9.49 4.92 4.16
C LEU A 62 8.70 4.37 5.34
N HIS A 63 8.14 5.27 6.13
CA HIS A 63 7.09 4.97 7.09
C HIS A 63 5.80 5.65 6.65
N GLY A 64 4.75 4.87 6.47
CA GLY A 64 3.45 5.35 6.01
C GLY A 64 2.34 5.06 6.99
N THR A 65 1.43 6.02 7.13
CA THR A 65 0.15 5.85 7.81
C THR A 65 -0.96 6.11 6.81
N TYR A 66 -1.74 5.09 6.53
CA TYR A 66 -2.86 5.16 5.60
C TYR A 66 -4.18 5.23 6.35
N VAL A 67 -5.02 6.22 6.00
CA VAL A 67 -6.37 6.41 6.56
C VAL A 67 -7.36 6.51 5.40
N PRO A 68 -8.24 5.50 5.21
CA PRO A 68 -9.26 5.53 4.16
C PRO A 68 -10.20 6.73 4.29
N GLY A 69 -10.39 7.47 3.21
CA GLY A 69 -11.25 8.66 3.20
C GLY A 69 -10.74 9.84 4.03
N GLY A 70 -9.51 9.75 4.52
CA GLY A 70 -8.86 10.76 5.34
C GLY A 70 -7.50 11.19 4.81
N GLU A 71 -6.69 11.72 5.68
CA GLU A 71 -5.34 12.16 5.38
C GLU A 71 -4.35 11.04 5.67
N SER A 72 -3.63 10.62 4.64
CA SER A 72 -2.55 9.63 4.73
C SER A 72 -1.20 10.33 4.70
N THR A 73 -0.23 9.81 5.44
CA THR A 73 1.11 10.40 5.53
C THR A 73 2.18 9.38 5.21
N VAL A 74 3.23 9.82 4.53
CA VAL A 74 4.42 9.02 4.24
C VAL A 74 5.64 9.85 4.56
N GLU A 75 6.51 9.33 5.41
CA GLU A 75 7.75 9.98 5.83
C GLU A 75 8.95 9.17 5.35
N VAL A 76 9.96 9.86 4.82
CA VAL A 76 11.24 9.27 4.44
C VAL A 76 12.10 9.09 5.70
N LEU A 77 12.54 7.86 5.95
CA LEU A 77 13.48 7.51 7.02
C LEU A 77 14.91 7.42 6.51
N GLU A 78 15.09 6.88 5.31
CA GLU A 78 16.37 6.73 4.62
C GLU A 78 16.20 7.03 3.11
N PRO A 79 17.21 7.57 2.44
CA PRO A 79 18.53 7.96 2.96
C PRO A 79 18.48 9.19 3.87
N LEU A 80 19.53 9.38 4.68
CA LEU A 80 19.58 10.47 5.69
C LEU A 80 19.45 11.88 5.08
N GLU A 81 19.89 12.06 3.84
CA GLU A 81 19.79 13.33 3.12
C GLU A 81 18.33 13.75 2.85
N LEU A 82 17.42 12.77 2.80
CA LEU A 82 16.00 12.99 2.58
C LEU A 82 15.16 12.69 3.83
N ALA A 83 15.80 12.27 4.91
CA ALA A 83 15.09 11.96 6.15
C ALA A 83 14.32 13.16 6.68
N GLY A 84 13.07 12.94 7.03
CA GLY A 84 12.16 13.99 7.49
C GLY A 84 11.32 14.65 6.38
N VAL A 85 11.57 14.32 5.10
CA VAL A 85 10.64 14.67 4.03
C VAL A 85 9.36 13.87 4.24
N ARG A 86 8.23 14.57 4.24
CA ARG A 86 6.92 13.98 4.50
C ARG A 86 5.96 14.34 3.38
N ALA A 87 5.26 13.34 2.89
CA ALA A 87 4.12 13.52 1.99
C ALA A 87 2.82 13.42 2.79
N VAL A 88 1.90 14.33 2.52
CA VAL A 88 0.54 14.30 3.03
C VAL A 88 -0.39 14.11 1.86
N ILE A 89 -1.12 12.99 1.85
CA ILE A 89 -1.93 12.53 0.74
C ILE A 89 -3.41 12.63 1.13
N ARG A 90 -4.17 13.33 0.29
CA ARG A 90 -5.62 13.52 0.41
C ARG A 90 -6.30 13.06 -0.88
N GLU A 91 -7.62 12.99 -0.89
CA GLU A 91 -8.39 12.62 -2.09
C GLU A 91 -8.20 13.59 -3.25
N ASP A 92 -8.01 14.88 -2.98
CA ASP A 92 -7.91 15.95 -3.96
C ASP A 92 -6.47 16.29 -4.38
N GLY A 93 -5.48 15.72 -3.70
CA GLY A 93 -4.09 15.98 -4.01
C GLY A 93 -3.14 15.65 -2.86
N TRP A 94 -1.89 16.03 -3.02
CA TRP A 94 -0.87 15.76 -2.04
C TRP A 94 0.12 16.92 -1.92
N THR A 95 0.72 17.03 -0.74
CA THR A 95 1.73 18.03 -0.43
C THR A 95 3.01 17.36 0.07
N LEU A 96 4.14 18.00 -0.20
CA LEU A 96 5.44 17.64 0.38
C LEU A 96 5.81 18.65 1.45
N GLU A 97 6.20 18.17 2.60
CA GLU A 97 6.61 18.96 3.74
C GLU A 97 8.04 18.61 4.15
N TYR A 98 8.84 19.62 4.44
CA TYR A 98 10.17 19.47 5.01
C TYR A 98 10.51 20.67 5.90
N GLY A 99 10.59 20.45 7.20
CA GLY A 99 10.70 21.54 8.15
C GLY A 99 9.51 22.51 8.05
N ASP A 100 9.81 23.80 7.82
CA ASP A 100 8.79 24.83 7.63
C ASP A 100 8.36 25.01 6.15
N LEU A 101 8.95 24.22 5.24
CA LEU A 101 8.61 24.26 3.82
C LEU A 101 7.43 23.34 3.54
N CYS A 102 6.45 23.86 2.81
CA CYS A 102 5.33 23.09 2.31
C CYS A 102 5.19 23.36 0.80
N LEU A 103 5.22 22.32 0.00
CA LEU A 103 5.08 22.38 -1.44
C LEU A 103 3.81 21.65 -1.84
N ASP A 104 2.95 22.32 -2.59
CA ASP A 104 1.85 21.67 -3.27
C ASP A 104 2.40 20.81 -4.41
N ALA A 105 2.22 19.50 -4.31
CA ALA A 105 2.69 18.54 -5.31
C ALA A 105 1.60 18.19 -6.35
N GLY A 106 0.45 18.87 -6.29
CA GLY A 106 -0.64 18.74 -7.22
C GLY A 106 -1.57 17.57 -6.96
N THR A 107 -2.28 17.18 -8.02
CA THR A 107 -3.17 16.01 -7.99
C THR A 107 -2.36 14.73 -8.15
N LEU A 108 -2.85 13.64 -7.56
CA LEU A 108 -2.33 12.29 -7.81
C LEU A 108 -2.66 11.88 -9.25
N THR A 109 -1.95 12.45 -10.20
CA THR A 109 -2.05 12.02 -11.59
C THR A 109 -1.20 10.78 -11.83
N GLU A 110 -1.64 9.96 -12.73
CA GLU A 110 -1.16 8.60 -12.99
C GLU A 110 0.29 8.49 -13.43
N GLU A 111 0.86 9.55 -13.98
CA GLU A 111 2.19 9.54 -14.52
C GLU A 111 3.31 9.65 -13.47
N ALA A 112 2.95 10.06 -12.26
CA ALA A 112 3.91 10.21 -11.18
C ALA A 112 3.79 9.07 -10.16
N VAL A 113 4.30 7.89 -10.50
CA VAL A 113 4.62 6.89 -9.48
C VAL A 113 5.79 7.44 -8.68
N SER A 114 5.49 8.23 -7.67
CA SER A 114 6.51 8.65 -6.72
C SER A 114 6.61 7.61 -5.60
N PRO A 115 7.78 7.45 -4.98
CA PRO A 115 7.91 6.59 -3.80
C PRO A 115 6.91 6.93 -2.72
N ALA A 116 6.65 8.21 -2.54
CA ALA A 116 5.71 8.70 -1.55
C ALA A 116 4.28 8.17 -1.75
N THR A 117 3.86 7.98 -3.00
CA THR A 117 2.51 7.49 -3.32
C THR A 117 2.42 5.98 -3.46
N ALA A 118 3.54 5.28 -3.57
CA ALA A 118 3.59 3.84 -3.83
C ALA A 118 2.88 3.03 -2.73
N LEU A 119 3.11 3.34 -1.46
CA LEU A 119 2.46 2.65 -0.35
C LEU A 119 0.95 2.86 -0.33
N ALA A 120 0.49 4.09 -0.56
CA ALA A 120 -0.93 4.41 -0.63
C ALA A 120 -1.61 3.67 -1.80
N ARG A 121 -0.94 3.54 -2.94
CA ARG A 121 -1.44 2.80 -4.10
C ARG A 121 -1.62 1.32 -3.82
N ILE A 122 -0.68 0.69 -3.11
CA ILE A 122 -0.79 -0.72 -2.72
C ILE A 122 -2.01 -0.95 -1.84
N VAL A 123 -2.21 -0.12 -0.82
CA VAL A 123 -3.36 -0.24 0.08
C VAL A 123 -4.66 0.05 -0.67
N TYR A 124 -4.68 1.05 -1.54
CA TYR A 124 -5.83 1.35 -2.38
C TYR A 124 -6.18 0.17 -3.30
N ALA A 125 -5.18 -0.44 -3.93
CA ALA A 125 -5.39 -1.62 -4.77
C ALA A 125 -6.00 -2.79 -3.98
N LEU A 126 -5.49 -3.06 -2.78
CA LEU A 126 -6.02 -4.10 -1.90
C LEU A 126 -7.48 -3.85 -1.50
N ARG A 127 -7.87 -2.60 -1.33
CA ARG A 127 -9.22 -2.23 -0.92
C ARG A 127 -10.21 -2.17 -2.09
N GLU A 128 -9.84 -1.47 -3.16
CA GLU A 128 -10.73 -1.05 -4.24
C GLU A 128 -10.44 -1.72 -5.59
N GLY A 129 -9.25 -2.32 -5.74
CA GLY A 129 -8.84 -2.96 -6.99
C GLY A 129 -9.71 -4.17 -7.34
N TRP A 130 -9.93 -4.36 -8.62
CA TRP A 130 -10.61 -5.56 -9.14
C TRP A 130 -9.63 -6.73 -9.17
N LEU A 131 -9.98 -7.83 -8.52
CA LEU A 131 -9.13 -9.03 -8.47
C LEU A 131 -9.15 -9.75 -9.81
N LEU A 132 -8.00 -9.76 -10.49
CA LEU A 132 -7.78 -10.49 -11.74
C LEU A 132 -7.30 -11.91 -11.51
N GLU A 133 -6.31 -12.08 -10.63
CA GLU A 133 -5.67 -13.35 -10.33
C GLU A 133 -5.33 -13.46 -8.85
N GLN A 134 -5.42 -14.68 -8.34
CA GLN A 134 -4.96 -15.05 -7.01
C GLN A 134 -4.26 -16.39 -7.05
N ASN A 135 -3.00 -16.44 -6.61
CA ASN A 135 -2.19 -17.65 -6.58
C ASN A 135 -1.33 -17.71 -5.33
N ASP A 136 -1.11 -18.90 -4.84
CA ASP A 136 -0.15 -19.13 -3.78
C ASP A 136 1.22 -19.37 -4.38
N GLU A 137 2.21 -18.63 -3.93
CA GLU A 137 3.60 -18.81 -4.35
C GLU A 137 4.56 -18.37 -3.25
N SER A 138 5.80 -18.84 -3.33
CA SER A 138 6.87 -18.37 -2.46
C SER A 138 7.63 -17.25 -3.15
N ARG A 139 7.77 -16.13 -2.47
CA ARG A 139 8.55 -14.98 -2.95
C ARG A 139 9.70 -14.72 -2.00
N GLU A 140 10.94 -14.74 -2.52
CA GLU A 140 12.16 -14.57 -1.72
C GLU A 140 12.23 -15.49 -0.49
N GLY A 141 11.71 -16.72 -0.61
CA GLY A 141 11.66 -17.70 0.47
C GLY A 141 10.50 -17.52 1.46
N VAL A 142 9.64 -16.54 1.25
CA VAL A 142 8.46 -16.28 2.09
C VAL A 142 7.21 -16.84 1.41
N PRO A 143 6.44 -17.73 2.06
CA PRO A 143 5.16 -18.18 1.52
C PRO A 143 4.17 -17.01 1.44
N CYS A 144 3.68 -16.75 0.24
CA CYS A 144 2.80 -15.62 -0.05
C CYS A 144 1.56 -16.04 -0.84
N THR A 145 0.53 -15.23 -0.76
CA THR A 145 -0.57 -15.21 -1.71
C THR A 145 -0.36 -14.01 -2.63
N ARG A 146 -0.20 -14.26 -3.92
CA ARG A 146 -0.05 -13.24 -4.95
C ARG A 146 -1.42 -12.81 -5.45
N LEU A 147 -1.68 -11.51 -5.43
CA LEU A 147 -2.89 -10.89 -5.96
C LEU A 147 -2.51 -9.96 -7.12
N ALA A 148 -3.14 -10.12 -8.27
CA ALA A 148 -3.10 -9.13 -9.35
C ALA A 148 -4.40 -8.31 -9.32
N LEU A 149 -4.28 -7.01 -9.15
CA LEU A 149 -5.38 -6.10 -8.90
C LEU A 149 -5.42 -5.02 -9.98
N ASP A 150 -6.55 -4.92 -10.66
CA ASP A 150 -6.78 -3.90 -11.68
C ASP A 150 -7.40 -2.64 -11.07
N GLN A 151 -6.76 -1.50 -11.34
CA GLN A 151 -7.20 -0.18 -10.90
C GLN A 151 -7.72 0.68 -12.05
N THR A 152 -7.97 0.10 -13.22
CA THR A 152 -8.37 0.79 -14.46
C THR A 152 -9.64 1.63 -14.30
N GLY A 153 -10.55 1.28 -13.38
CA GLY A 153 -11.77 2.01 -13.12
C GLY A 153 -11.59 3.43 -12.56
N ALA A 154 -10.38 3.75 -12.07
CA ALA A 154 -10.05 5.06 -11.51
C ALA A 154 -9.31 5.97 -12.51
N SER A 155 -8.90 5.46 -13.66
CA SER A 155 -8.06 6.15 -14.63
C SER A 155 -8.20 5.61 -16.05
N ASP A 156 -7.85 6.43 -17.05
CA ASP A 156 -7.82 6.02 -18.46
C ASP A 156 -6.64 5.10 -18.81
N THR A 157 -5.79 4.75 -17.85
CA THR A 157 -4.61 3.91 -18.04
C THR A 157 -4.80 2.56 -17.37
N ASP A 158 -4.48 1.48 -18.08
CA ASP A 158 -4.50 0.13 -17.54
C ASP A 158 -3.38 -0.05 -16.49
N ILE A 159 -3.73 0.11 -15.23
CA ILE A 159 -2.80 -0.09 -14.12
C ILE A 159 -3.14 -1.39 -13.41
N VAL A 160 -2.21 -2.32 -13.45
CA VAL A 160 -2.27 -3.55 -12.66
C VAL A 160 -1.23 -3.47 -11.56
N THR A 161 -1.69 -3.58 -10.33
CA THR A 161 -0.83 -3.66 -9.16
C THR A 161 -0.77 -5.10 -8.68
N THR A 162 0.43 -5.65 -8.57
CA THR A 162 0.63 -6.98 -8.01
C THR A 162 1.09 -6.86 -6.57
N VAL A 163 0.41 -7.55 -5.67
CA VAL A 163 0.74 -7.55 -4.24
C VAL A 163 0.89 -8.98 -3.75
N TRP A 164 1.97 -9.24 -3.02
CA TRP A 164 2.20 -10.51 -2.32
C TRP A 164 1.90 -10.31 -0.85
N LEU A 165 0.93 -11.05 -0.35
CA LEU A 165 0.56 -11.06 1.05
C LEU A 165 1.19 -12.27 1.74
N ARG A 166 1.78 -12.09 2.92
CA ARG A 166 2.31 -13.21 3.72
C ARG A 166 1.18 -14.14 4.11
N GLN A 167 1.35 -15.43 3.87
CA GLN A 167 0.35 -16.44 4.29
C GLN A 167 0.23 -16.53 5.81
N ALA A 168 1.29 -16.21 6.55
CA ALA A 168 1.33 -16.33 7.99
C ALA A 168 0.33 -15.40 8.70
N ASP A 169 0.15 -14.18 8.22
CA ASP A 169 -0.66 -13.14 8.87
C ASP A 169 -1.47 -12.27 7.91
N GLY A 170 -1.38 -12.50 6.61
CA GLY A 170 -2.07 -11.72 5.57
C GLY A 170 -1.49 -10.32 5.37
N THR A 171 -0.33 -9.98 5.96
CA THR A 171 0.28 -8.67 5.78
C THR A 171 1.00 -8.55 4.44
N PRO A 172 1.04 -7.36 3.83
CA PRO A 172 1.76 -7.15 2.58
C PRO A 172 3.27 -7.40 2.77
N PHE A 173 3.86 -8.11 1.82
CA PHE A 173 5.29 -8.39 1.77
C PHE A 173 5.97 -7.63 0.64
N LEU A 174 5.39 -7.64 -0.53
CA LEU A 174 5.92 -7.03 -1.74
C LEU A 174 4.79 -6.47 -2.59
N GLY A 175 5.02 -5.34 -3.25
CA GLY A 175 4.15 -4.74 -4.24
C GLY A 175 4.93 -4.32 -5.49
N GLU A 176 4.36 -4.54 -6.67
CA GLU A 176 4.90 -4.15 -7.98
C GLU A 176 3.81 -3.51 -8.86
#